data_46730864b0fbfffcbb8dc0b4b9760fb8
#
_entry.id   46730864b0fbfffcbb8dc0b4b9760fb8
#
_cell.length_a   1.000
_cell.length_b   1.000
_cell.length_c   1.000
_cell.angle_alpha   90.00
_cell.angle_beta   90.00
_cell.angle_gamma   90.00
#
_symmetry.space_group_name_H-M   'P 1'
#
loop_
_entity.id
_entity.type
_entity.pdbx_description
1 polymer ?
#
loop_
_entity_poly.entity_id
_entity_poly.type
_entity_poly.pdbx_seq_one_letter_code
_entity_poly.pdbx_strand_id
1 'polypeptide(L)'
;MTVLHEHLQNMGIASIHSSMPSLFPTNKQHNTLLSLEKALKGEELNYKVKISDDNIRMKNVEAEIVGGNLSLVYALQGSSSDINTDGKILFIEDLDEYFYHIDRMMCSLDRSGKLKNLAALLVGGMTDIKDNSIPFGMNVNEIIHHYTKKYEYPVFFDFPAGHWENNFALKLGQTAKIEITNDEYIFTQK
;
A
#
# COMPACT_ATOMS: atom_id res chain seq x y z
N MET A 1 -2.53 -8.42 10.81
CA MET A 1 -3.69 -8.49 9.88
C MET A 1 -3.28 -8.93 8.49
N THR A 2 -2.17 -8.46 7.92
CA THR A 2 -1.71 -8.79 6.53
C THR A 2 -1.75 -10.30 6.23
N VAL A 3 -1.25 -11.16 7.13
CA VAL A 3 -1.30 -12.64 6.96
C VAL A 3 -2.71 -13.16 6.69
N LEU A 4 -3.71 -12.63 7.41
CA LEU A 4 -5.12 -13.02 7.20
C LEU A 4 -5.66 -12.48 5.88
N HIS A 5 -5.30 -11.24 5.51
CA HIS A 5 -5.69 -10.66 4.22
C HIS A 5 -5.18 -11.52 3.06
N GLU A 6 -3.89 -11.87 3.08
CA GLU A 6 -3.25 -12.70 2.07
C GLU A 6 -3.91 -14.09 1.97
N HIS A 7 -4.16 -14.73 3.11
CA HIS A 7 -4.83 -16.03 3.14
C HIS A 7 -6.25 -15.97 2.55
N LEU A 8 -7.03 -14.95 2.91
CA LEU A 8 -8.39 -14.76 2.38
C LEU A 8 -8.37 -14.47 0.88
N GLN A 9 -7.42 -13.66 0.40
CA GLN A 9 -7.26 -13.38 -1.03
C GLN A 9 -6.96 -14.64 -1.84
N ASN A 10 -6.09 -15.52 -1.33
CA ASN A 10 -5.80 -16.80 -1.97
C ASN A 10 -7.02 -17.74 -2.03
N MET A 11 -8.03 -17.50 -1.18
CA MET A 11 -9.34 -18.17 -1.21
C MET A 11 -10.38 -17.45 -2.07
N GLY A 12 -10.02 -16.32 -2.72
CA GLY A 12 -10.95 -15.47 -3.48
C GLY A 12 -11.90 -14.65 -2.60
N ILE A 13 -11.56 -14.44 -1.33
CA ILE A 13 -12.38 -13.70 -0.35
C ILE A 13 -11.77 -12.31 -0.16
N ALA A 14 -12.56 -11.28 -0.44
CA ALA A 14 -12.16 -9.90 -0.16
C ALA A 14 -12.14 -9.61 1.34
N SER A 15 -11.28 -8.67 1.75
CA SER A 15 -11.15 -8.26 3.14
C SER A 15 -10.92 -6.77 3.25
N ILE A 16 -11.23 -6.18 4.42
CA ILE A 16 -11.08 -4.73 4.63
C ILE A 16 -9.83 -4.47 5.47
N HIS A 17 -8.88 -3.75 4.88
CA HIS A 17 -7.77 -3.13 5.59
C HIS A 17 -8.21 -1.76 6.11
N SER A 18 -8.09 -1.49 7.41
CA SER A 18 -8.47 -0.22 8.04
C SER A 18 -7.91 -0.14 9.46
N SER A 19 -8.31 0.90 10.19
CA SER A 19 -7.91 1.13 11.57
C SER A 19 -8.39 0.03 12.52
N MET A 20 -7.59 -0.25 13.54
CA MET A 20 -7.95 -1.19 14.61
C MET A 20 -9.01 -0.59 15.55
N PRO A 21 -9.96 -1.41 16.06
CA PRO A 21 -11.00 -0.93 16.99
C PRO A 21 -10.47 -0.23 18.24
N SER A 22 -9.27 -0.60 18.71
CA SER A 22 -8.61 0.04 19.86
C SER A 22 -8.30 1.54 19.65
N LEU A 23 -8.25 1.98 18.39
CA LEU A 23 -7.98 3.37 18.02
C LEU A 23 -9.26 4.21 17.79
N PHE A 24 -10.45 3.60 17.80
CA PHE A 24 -11.71 4.30 17.52
C PHE A 24 -12.04 5.45 18.48
N PRO A 25 -11.66 5.43 19.77
CA PRO A 25 -11.98 6.53 20.69
C PRO A 25 -11.24 7.84 20.39
N THR A 26 -10.24 7.83 19.52
CA THR A 26 -9.44 9.04 19.23
C THR A 26 -10.14 9.93 18.22
N ASN A 27 -10.48 11.18 18.60
CA ASN A 27 -11.15 12.16 17.73
C ASN A 27 -10.39 12.48 16.42
N LYS A 28 -9.10 12.11 16.33
CA LYS A 28 -8.26 12.34 15.15
C LYS A 28 -8.61 11.43 13.96
N GLN A 29 -9.41 10.38 14.17
CA GLN A 29 -9.68 9.36 13.16
C GLN A 29 -11.11 9.42 12.58
N HIS A 30 -11.79 10.56 12.64
CA HIS A 30 -13.17 10.68 12.15
C HIS A 30 -13.32 10.22 10.69
N ASN A 31 -12.46 10.69 9.78
CA ASN A 31 -12.48 10.30 8.36
C ASN A 31 -12.15 8.81 8.15
N THR A 32 -11.24 8.26 8.97
CA THR A 32 -10.92 6.84 8.99
C THR A 32 -12.17 6.01 9.32
N LEU A 33 -12.90 6.37 10.37
CA LEU A 33 -14.11 5.65 10.78
C LEU A 33 -15.23 5.77 9.74
N LEU A 34 -15.40 6.94 9.13
CA LEU A 34 -16.37 7.12 8.03
C LEU A 34 -16.01 6.23 6.82
N SER A 35 -14.74 6.11 6.48
CA SER A 35 -14.30 5.25 5.38
C SER A 35 -14.56 3.76 5.70
N LEU A 36 -14.30 3.34 6.94
CA LEU A 36 -14.59 1.99 7.39
C LEU A 36 -16.10 1.70 7.38
N GLU A 37 -16.92 2.64 7.84
CA GLU A 37 -18.39 2.51 7.80
C GLU A 37 -18.89 2.31 6.38
N LYS A 38 -18.42 3.10 5.41
CA LYS A 38 -18.75 2.95 4.00
C LYS A 38 -18.33 1.58 3.46
N ALA A 39 -17.09 1.15 3.77
CA ALA A 39 -16.59 -0.15 3.34
C ALA A 39 -17.46 -1.30 3.86
N LEU A 40 -17.88 -1.25 5.14
CA LEU A 40 -18.73 -2.26 5.77
C LEU A 40 -20.15 -2.29 5.20
N LYS A 41 -20.68 -1.13 4.78
CA LYS A 41 -21.99 -1.01 4.11
C LYS A 41 -21.96 -1.40 2.64
N GLY A 42 -20.79 -1.71 2.06
CA GLY A 42 -20.65 -1.97 0.63
C GLY A 42 -20.79 -0.71 -0.25
N GLU A 43 -20.67 0.47 0.35
CA GLU A 43 -20.70 1.74 -0.36
C GLU A 43 -19.38 1.95 -1.13
N GLU A 44 -19.42 2.84 -2.12
CA GLU A 44 -18.23 3.24 -2.87
C GLU A 44 -17.27 4.02 -1.97
N LEU A 45 -15.98 3.62 -2.05
CA LEU A 45 -14.87 4.36 -1.47
C LEU A 45 -14.30 5.29 -2.54
N ASN A 46 -14.12 6.56 -2.19
CA ASN A 46 -13.57 7.56 -3.09
C ASN A 46 -12.61 8.46 -2.31
N TYR A 47 -11.34 8.46 -2.69
CA TYR A 47 -10.28 9.22 -2.03
C TYR A 47 -9.54 10.08 -3.04
N LYS A 48 -9.41 11.37 -2.73
CA LYS A 48 -8.59 12.32 -3.49
C LYS A 48 -7.26 12.49 -2.79
N VAL A 49 -6.19 12.26 -3.51
CA VAL A 49 -4.83 12.36 -2.97
C VAL A 49 -4.04 13.31 -3.85
N LYS A 50 -3.41 14.31 -3.24
CA LYS A 50 -2.57 15.27 -3.95
C LYS A 50 -1.35 14.56 -4.53
N ILE A 51 -1.03 14.86 -5.77
CA ILE A 51 0.18 14.36 -6.43
C ILE A 51 1.40 15.05 -5.80
N SER A 52 2.38 14.28 -5.36
CA SER A 52 3.68 14.76 -4.92
C SER A 52 4.75 14.54 -5.99
N ASP A 53 5.90 15.20 -5.84
CA ASP A 53 7.04 15.05 -6.77
C ASP A 53 7.63 13.63 -6.76
N ASP A 54 7.34 12.85 -5.73
CA ASP A 54 7.77 11.45 -5.61
C ASP A 54 6.98 10.49 -6.51
N ASN A 55 5.76 10.87 -6.94
CA ASN A 55 4.96 10.03 -7.82
C ASN A 55 5.59 9.90 -9.20
N ILE A 56 5.64 8.69 -9.73
CA ILE A 56 6.27 8.42 -11.02
C ILE A 56 5.35 7.70 -12.00
N ARG A 57 5.55 7.96 -13.31
CA ARG A 57 4.82 7.33 -14.43
C ARG A 57 3.31 7.41 -14.28
N MET A 58 2.80 8.58 -13.89
CA MET A 58 1.40 8.82 -13.61
C MET A 58 0.52 8.44 -14.81
N LYS A 59 -0.29 7.40 -14.66
CA LYS A 59 -1.29 6.96 -15.64
C LYS A 59 -2.48 6.34 -14.92
N ASN A 60 -3.64 6.34 -15.57
CA ASN A 60 -4.83 5.67 -15.05
C ASN A 60 -4.60 4.15 -14.93
N VAL A 61 -5.10 3.58 -13.84
CA VAL A 61 -4.98 2.15 -13.55
C VAL A 61 -6.31 1.61 -13.05
N GLU A 62 -6.65 0.40 -13.48
CA GLU A 62 -7.77 -0.35 -12.92
C GLU A 62 -7.34 -1.80 -12.77
N ALA A 63 -7.21 -2.29 -11.54
CA ALA A 63 -6.80 -3.65 -11.23
C ALA A 63 -7.20 -4.04 -9.80
N GLU A 64 -7.14 -5.32 -9.50
CA GLU A 64 -7.30 -5.84 -8.13
C GLU A 64 -6.18 -5.30 -7.23
N ILE A 65 -6.54 -4.85 -6.02
CA ILE A 65 -5.57 -4.40 -5.01
C ILE A 65 -5.27 -5.51 -4.02
N VAL A 66 -4.00 -5.71 -3.74
CA VAL A 66 -3.46 -6.72 -2.82
C VAL A 66 -2.34 -6.11 -1.97
N GLY A 67 -1.93 -6.76 -0.90
CA GLY A 67 -0.81 -6.31 -0.09
C GLY A 67 -1.17 -5.93 1.34
N GLY A 68 -0.43 -5.00 1.93
CA GLY A 68 -0.57 -4.54 3.31
C GLY A 68 0.78 -4.14 3.90
N ASN A 69 1.05 -4.53 5.15
CA ASN A 69 2.30 -4.22 5.82
C ASN A 69 3.49 -4.88 5.10
N LEU A 70 4.48 -4.07 4.71
CA LEU A 70 5.61 -4.48 3.86
C LEU A 70 6.45 -5.58 4.52
N SER A 71 6.72 -5.48 5.82
CA SER A 71 7.51 -6.48 6.54
C SER A 71 6.80 -7.84 6.57
N LEU A 72 5.47 -7.84 6.63
CA LEU A 72 4.68 -9.07 6.57
C LEU A 72 4.56 -9.61 5.14
N VAL A 73 4.35 -8.77 4.13
CA VAL A 73 4.39 -9.18 2.71
C VAL A 73 5.75 -9.83 2.40
N TYR A 74 6.84 -9.23 2.88
CA TYR A 74 8.18 -9.80 2.75
C TYR A 74 8.32 -11.17 3.46
N ALA A 75 7.83 -11.29 4.70
CA ALA A 75 7.95 -12.50 5.51
C ALA A 75 7.13 -13.67 4.96
N LEU A 76 6.07 -13.41 4.21
CA LEU A 76 5.18 -14.43 3.66
C LEU A 76 5.67 -15.05 2.34
N GLN A 77 6.73 -14.51 1.72
CA GLN A 77 7.25 -15.03 0.46
C GLN A 77 7.61 -16.52 0.57
N GLY A 78 7.13 -17.30 -0.40
CA GLY A 78 7.34 -18.75 -0.45
C GLY A 78 6.50 -19.56 0.54
N SER A 79 5.64 -18.92 1.33
CA SER A 79 4.66 -19.62 2.21
C SER A 79 3.37 -19.94 1.46
N SER A 80 2.46 -20.69 2.12
CA SER A 80 1.09 -20.93 1.60
C SER A 80 0.22 -19.66 1.53
N SER A 81 0.65 -18.57 2.19
CA SER A 81 0.02 -17.26 2.15
C SER A 81 0.81 -16.25 1.31
N ASP A 82 1.72 -16.73 0.45
CA ASP A 82 2.45 -15.87 -0.47
C ASP A 82 1.52 -15.24 -1.49
N ILE A 83 1.62 -13.93 -1.65
CA ILE A 83 0.73 -13.13 -2.48
C ILE A 83 1.09 -13.22 -3.97
N ASN A 84 0.09 -13.37 -4.82
CA ASN A 84 0.25 -13.14 -6.25
C ASN A 84 0.05 -11.66 -6.58
N THR A 85 1.10 -11.01 -7.06
CA THR A 85 1.11 -9.58 -7.41
C THR A 85 0.98 -9.32 -8.91
N ASP A 86 0.95 -10.37 -9.74
CA ASP A 86 0.98 -10.24 -11.21
C ASP A 86 -0.29 -9.56 -11.74
N GLY A 87 -0.11 -8.45 -12.46
CA GLY A 87 -1.19 -7.62 -12.99
C GLY A 87 -2.02 -6.86 -11.94
N LYS A 88 -1.57 -6.78 -10.69
CA LYS A 88 -2.32 -6.19 -9.58
C LYS A 88 -1.72 -4.87 -9.11
N ILE A 89 -2.50 -4.10 -8.36
CA ILE A 89 -2.03 -2.96 -7.57
C ILE A 89 -1.47 -3.53 -6.27
N LEU A 90 -0.16 -3.43 -6.07
CA LEU A 90 0.46 -3.79 -4.79
C LEU A 90 0.39 -2.60 -3.85
N PHE A 91 -0.34 -2.74 -2.75
CA PHE A 91 -0.35 -1.78 -1.65
C PHE A 91 0.69 -2.18 -0.61
N ILE A 92 1.54 -1.23 -0.20
CA ILE A 92 2.51 -1.43 0.87
C ILE A 92 2.48 -0.26 1.86
N GLU A 93 2.64 -0.55 3.13
CA GLU A 93 2.77 0.39 4.23
C GLU A 93 3.62 -0.23 5.33
N ASP A 94 4.28 0.56 6.19
CA ASP A 94 5.01 0.02 7.34
C ASP A 94 5.18 1.05 8.46
N LEU A 95 5.61 0.57 9.63
CA LEU A 95 5.82 1.35 10.85
C LEU A 95 7.06 0.87 11.57
N ASP A 96 7.84 1.83 12.13
CA ASP A 96 8.92 1.56 13.09
C ASP A 96 10.07 0.69 12.56
N GLU A 97 10.32 0.78 11.24
CA GLU A 97 11.40 0.06 10.57
C GLU A 97 12.66 0.92 10.42
N TYR A 98 13.77 0.30 10.02
CA TYR A 98 14.99 1.00 9.60
C TYR A 98 15.09 1.11 8.08
N PHE A 99 15.72 2.16 7.55
CA PHE A 99 15.93 2.30 6.09
C PHE A 99 16.56 1.07 5.46
N TYR A 100 17.58 0.46 6.09
CA TYR A 100 18.21 -0.75 5.56
C TYR A 100 17.29 -1.99 5.61
N HIS A 101 16.27 -2.02 6.50
CA HIS A 101 15.23 -3.05 6.48
C HIS A 101 14.29 -2.85 5.28
N ILE A 102 13.85 -1.61 5.05
CA ILE A 102 13.02 -1.26 3.86
C ILE A 102 13.79 -1.66 2.58
N ASP A 103 15.07 -1.31 2.47
CA ASP A 103 15.93 -1.69 1.34
C ASP A 103 15.98 -3.22 1.15
N ARG A 104 16.22 -3.97 2.22
CA ARG A 104 16.26 -5.44 2.19
C ARG A 104 14.94 -6.05 1.73
N MET A 105 13.82 -5.54 2.25
CA MET A 105 12.49 -6.02 1.90
C MET A 105 12.17 -5.73 0.43
N MET A 106 12.42 -4.52 -0.04
CA MET A 106 12.24 -4.14 -1.45
C MET A 106 13.15 -4.95 -2.37
N CYS A 107 14.42 -5.16 -1.99
CA CYS A 107 15.35 -6.03 -2.71
C CYS A 107 14.81 -7.46 -2.85
N SER A 108 14.26 -8.01 -1.77
CA SER A 108 13.69 -9.36 -1.79
C SER A 108 12.45 -9.45 -2.68
N LEU A 109 11.52 -8.50 -2.59
CA LEU A 109 10.34 -8.43 -3.46
C LEU A 109 10.74 -8.31 -4.94
N ASP A 110 11.76 -7.53 -5.24
CA ASP A 110 12.28 -7.40 -6.60
C ASP A 110 12.88 -8.72 -7.11
N ARG A 111 13.75 -9.36 -6.31
CA ARG A 111 14.43 -10.62 -6.69
C ARG A 111 13.47 -11.80 -6.80
N SER A 112 12.40 -11.84 -6.00
CA SER A 112 11.36 -12.87 -6.08
C SER A 112 10.35 -12.62 -7.21
N GLY A 113 10.48 -11.49 -7.94
CA GLY A 113 9.61 -11.15 -9.06
C GLY A 113 8.29 -10.47 -8.67
N LYS A 114 8.08 -10.19 -7.38
CA LYS A 114 6.84 -9.55 -6.89
C LYS A 114 6.63 -8.13 -7.44
N LEU A 115 7.72 -7.46 -7.83
CA LEU A 115 7.67 -6.12 -8.44
C LEU A 115 7.63 -6.14 -9.97
N LYS A 116 7.70 -7.31 -10.63
CA LYS A 116 7.97 -7.37 -12.07
C LYS A 116 6.81 -6.91 -12.95
N ASN A 117 5.60 -7.38 -12.66
CA ASN A 117 4.41 -7.19 -13.52
C ASN A 117 3.26 -6.55 -12.74
N LEU A 118 3.53 -5.52 -11.95
CA LEU A 118 2.47 -4.79 -11.26
C LEU A 118 1.64 -3.97 -12.25
N ALA A 119 0.34 -3.81 -11.97
CA ALA A 119 -0.46 -2.76 -12.59
C ALA A 119 -0.07 -1.37 -12.03
N ALA A 120 0.21 -1.31 -10.72
CA ALA A 120 0.73 -0.15 -10.01
C ALA A 120 1.35 -0.57 -8.67
N LEU A 121 2.22 0.29 -8.11
CA LEU A 121 2.59 0.27 -6.71
C LEU A 121 1.91 1.43 -5.99
N LEU A 122 1.20 1.14 -4.90
CA LEU A 122 0.52 2.11 -4.05
C LEU A 122 1.20 2.12 -2.68
N VAL A 123 1.86 3.21 -2.33
CA VAL A 123 2.62 3.36 -1.08
C VAL A 123 1.80 4.17 -0.10
N GLY A 124 1.44 3.54 1.00
CA GLY A 124 0.75 4.15 2.13
C GLY A 124 1.70 4.72 3.18
N GLY A 125 1.25 4.78 4.42
CA GLY A 125 2.05 5.31 5.52
C GLY A 125 3.33 4.53 5.76
N MET A 126 4.47 5.24 5.67
CA MET A 126 5.79 4.76 6.07
C MET A 126 6.24 5.63 7.24
N THR A 127 5.78 5.27 8.46
CA THR A 127 5.93 6.14 9.64
C THR A 127 6.99 5.64 10.61
N ASP A 128 7.57 6.57 11.37
CA ASP A 128 8.60 6.28 12.38
C ASP A 128 9.79 5.47 11.84
N ILE A 129 10.13 5.67 10.56
CA ILE A 129 11.27 5.00 9.94
C ILE A 129 12.57 5.61 10.47
N LYS A 130 13.47 4.75 10.90
CA LYS A 130 14.70 5.11 11.63
C LYS A 130 15.93 4.96 10.74
N ASP A 131 16.94 5.75 11.06
CA ASP A 131 18.29 5.58 10.50
C ASP A 131 19.26 5.08 11.56
N ASN A 132 20.41 4.61 11.12
CA ASN A 132 21.50 4.20 11.98
C ASN A 132 22.44 5.37 12.32
N SER A 133 23.37 5.15 13.26
CA SER A 133 24.43 6.12 13.58
C SER A 133 25.29 6.48 12.36
N ILE A 134 25.45 5.54 11.42
CA ILE A 134 26.01 5.79 10.09
C ILE A 134 24.80 5.89 9.16
N PRO A 135 24.54 7.06 8.54
CA PRO A 135 23.38 7.27 7.69
C PRO A 135 23.33 6.28 6.51
N PHE A 136 22.14 5.76 6.23
CA PHE A 136 21.90 4.88 5.09
C PHE A 136 22.08 5.61 3.74
N GLY A 137 21.79 6.93 3.73
CA GLY A 137 22.01 7.78 2.56
C GLY A 137 20.88 7.82 1.54
N MET A 138 19.76 7.14 1.79
CA MET A 138 18.51 7.20 1.02
C MET A 138 17.32 7.22 1.98
N ASN A 139 16.30 8.01 1.67
CA ASN A 139 15.01 7.95 2.34
C ASN A 139 14.13 6.82 1.76
N VAL A 140 12.93 6.60 2.34
CA VAL A 140 12.01 5.52 1.93
C VAL A 140 11.62 5.63 0.45
N ASN A 141 11.27 6.83 0.00
CA ASN A 141 10.80 7.03 -1.38
C ASN A 141 11.94 6.78 -2.37
N GLU A 142 13.15 7.23 -2.06
CA GLU A 142 14.35 6.96 -2.85
C GLU A 142 14.68 5.47 -2.93
N ILE A 143 14.53 4.73 -1.82
CA ILE A 143 14.71 3.27 -1.79
C ILE A 143 13.67 2.60 -2.70
N ILE A 144 12.40 2.95 -2.57
CA ILE A 144 11.34 2.39 -3.41
C ILE A 144 11.59 2.72 -4.89
N HIS A 145 11.96 3.97 -5.21
CA HIS A 145 12.33 4.39 -6.56
C HIS A 145 13.51 3.56 -7.11
N HIS A 146 14.52 3.30 -6.28
CA HIS A 146 15.69 2.50 -6.69
C HIS A 146 15.28 1.13 -7.28
N TYR A 147 14.34 0.44 -6.65
CA TYR A 147 13.88 -0.88 -7.10
C TYR A 147 12.83 -0.82 -8.21
N THR A 148 12.05 0.26 -8.29
CA THR A 148 10.93 0.38 -9.25
C THR A 148 11.29 1.11 -10.54
N LYS A 149 12.39 1.87 -10.60
CA LYS A 149 12.77 2.69 -11.77
C LYS A 149 12.94 1.92 -13.08
N LYS A 150 13.20 0.62 -13.03
CA LYS A 150 13.38 -0.26 -14.21
C LYS A 150 12.05 -0.77 -14.78
N TYR A 151 10.92 -0.55 -14.10
CA TYR A 151 9.61 -1.00 -14.49
C TYR A 151 8.77 0.16 -15.04
N GLU A 152 7.72 -0.14 -15.81
CA GLU A 152 6.91 0.85 -16.54
C GLU A 152 5.56 1.16 -15.87
N TYR A 153 5.24 0.52 -14.75
CA TYR A 153 4.01 0.80 -14.00
C TYR A 153 4.15 2.10 -13.17
N PRO A 154 3.02 2.76 -12.86
CA PRO A 154 3.02 3.93 -11.99
C PRO A 154 3.29 3.56 -10.53
N VAL A 155 3.93 4.48 -9.81
CA VAL A 155 4.10 4.40 -8.36
C VAL A 155 3.44 5.62 -7.74
N PHE A 156 2.48 5.38 -6.85
CA PHE A 156 1.72 6.39 -6.13
C PHE A 156 2.17 6.41 -4.67
N PHE A 157 2.64 7.56 -4.20
CA PHE A 157 3.04 7.77 -2.82
C PHE A 157 1.96 8.52 -2.03
N ASP A 158 2.15 8.57 -0.72
CA ASP A 158 1.33 9.32 0.22
C ASP A 158 -0.15 8.90 0.25
N PHE A 159 -0.44 7.65 -0.12
CA PHE A 159 -1.81 7.14 -0.02
C PHE A 159 -2.24 7.06 1.44
N PRO A 160 -3.39 7.65 1.83
CA PRO A 160 -3.79 7.79 3.23
C PRO A 160 -4.36 6.49 3.83
N ALA A 161 -3.58 5.42 3.82
CA ALA A 161 -3.89 4.15 4.46
C ALA A 161 -2.64 3.56 5.12
N GLY A 162 -2.82 2.65 6.07
CA GLY A 162 -1.76 2.09 6.88
C GLY A 162 -1.51 2.89 8.16
N HIS A 163 -0.26 2.99 8.58
CA HIS A 163 0.12 3.69 9.81
C HIS A 163 0.24 5.22 9.59
N TRP A 164 -0.88 5.84 9.24
CA TRP A 164 -1.02 7.29 9.11
C TRP A 164 -2.06 7.83 10.07
N GLU A 165 -2.06 9.16 10.26
CA GLU A 165 -3.11 9.86 11.01
C GLU A 165 -4.50 9.57 10.43
N ASN A 166 -4.64 9.58 9.09
CA ASN A 166 -5.82 9.09 8.36
C ASN A 166 -5.52 7.70 7.79
N ASN A 167 -6.10 6.66 8.35
CA ASN A 167 -5.97 5.30 7.86
C ASN A 167 -7.28 4.87 7.16
N PHE A 168 -7.44 5.30 5.91
CA PHE A 168 -8.64 5.02 5.13
C PHE A 168 -8.78 3.53 4.80
N ALA A 169 -10.03 3.08 4.73
CA ALA A 169 -10.34 1.70 4.43
C ALA A 169 -9.98 1.33 2.98
N LEU A 170 -9.45 0.13 2.78
CA LEU A 170 -9.22 -0.50 1.49
C LEU A 170 -9.90 -1.86 1.47
N LYS A 171 -10.55 -2.21 0.35
CA LYS A 171 -11.11 -3.55 0.12
C LYS A 171 -10.07 -4.38 -0.64
N LEU A 172 -9.20 -5.09 0.07
CA LEU A 172 -8.17 -5.96 -0.51
C LEU A 172 -8.83 -7.17 -1.18
N GLY A 173 -8.31 -7.58 -2.35
CA GLY A 173 -8.90 -8.62 -3.17
C GLY A 173 -10.05 -8.13 -4.07
N GLN A 174 -10.28 -6.81 -4.14
CA GLN A 174 -11.26 -6.20 -5.06
C GLN A 174 -10.58 -5.23 -6.03
N THR A 175 -11.23 -5.00 -7.16
CA THR A 175 -10.75 -4.03 -8.15
C THR A 175 -10.80 -2.61 -7.57
N ALA A 176 -9.70 -1.89 -7.76
CA ALA A 176 -9.59 -0.46 -7.51
C ALA A 176 -9.30 0.27 -8.82
N LYS A 177 -9.79 1.50 -8.94
CA LYS A 177 -9.50 2.38 -10.06
C LYS A 177 -8.75 3.61 -9.54
N ILE A 178 -7.68 3.99 -10.22
CA ILE A 178 -6.91 5.20 -9.96
C ILE A 178 -6.97 6.07 -11.23
N GLU A 179 -7.52 7.25 -11.12
CA GLU A 179 -7.65 8.21 -12.21
C GLU A 179 -6.83 9.46 -11.89
N ILE A 180 -6.03 9.90 -12.87
CA ILE A 180 -5.18 11.07 -12.74
C ILE A 180 -5.95 12.31 -13.16
N THR A 181 -5.90 13.34 -12.34
CA THR A 181 -6.31 14.72 -12.66
C THR A 181 -5.08 15.62 -12.71
N ASN A 182 -5.26 16.94 -12.85
CA ASN A 182 -4.11 17.85 -12.96
C ASN A 182 -3.20 17.81 -11.73
N ASP A 183 -3.77 17.85 -10.51
CA ASP A 183 -3.03 18.00 -9.25
C ASP A 183 -3.26 16.86 -8.26
N GLU A 184 -4.16 15.92 -8.59
CA GLU A 184 -4.57 14.84 -7.69
C GLU A 184 -4.70 13.54 -8.48
N TYR A 185 -4.58 12.42 -7.78
CA TYR A 185 -5.15 11.17 -8.25
C TYR A 185 -6.38 10.80 -7.41
N ILE A 186 -7.36 10.21 -8.07
CA ILE A 186 -8.61 9.78 -7.45
C ILE A 186 -8.60 8.26 -7.38
N PHE A 187 -8.64 7.74 -6.17
CA PHE A 187 -8.77 6.30 -5.91
C PHE A 187 -10.23 5.97 -5.66
N THR A 188 -10.77 4.99 -6.38
CA THR A 188 -12.16 4.55 -6.25
C THR A 188 -12.25 3.04 -6.13
N GLN A 189 -13.08 2.55 -5.19
CA GLN A 189 -13.46 1.13 -5.07
C GLN A 189 -14.97 1.01 -4.85
N LYS A 190 -15.62 0.11 -5.58
CA LYS A 190 -17.04 -0.22 -5.41
C LYS A 190 -17.25 -1.28 -4.34
#